data_d63cf3c67e2f9ceb537111e91d330eed
#
_entry.id   d63cf3c67e2f9ceb537111e91d330eed
#
_cell.length_a   1.000
_cell.length_b   1.000
_cell.length_c   1.000
_cell.angle_alpha   90.00
_cell.angle_beta   90.00
_cell.angle_gamma   90.00
#
_symmetry.space_group_name_H-M   'P 1'
#
loop_
_entity.id
_entity.type
_entity.pdbx_description
1 polymer ?
#
loop_
_entity_poly.entity_id
_entity_poly.type
_entity_poly.pdbx_seq_one_letter_code
_entity_poly.pdbx_strand_id
1 'polypeptide(L)' 'MPTFSYSAAKDTGEIFSGVKYASSMAHLRDQLEQEGLLLQRARRQL' A
#
# COMPACT_ATOMS: atom_id res chain seq x y z
N MET A 1 15.85 0.15 3.24
CA MET A 1 14.70 0.60 2.45
C MET A 1 13.60 1.08 3.39
N PRO A 2 12.88 2.12 3.02
CA PRO A 2 11.84 2.62 3.90
C PRO A 2 10.68 1.64 4.02
N THR A 3 10.04 1.67 5.17
CA THR A 3 8.88 0.86 5.46
C THR A 3 7.66 1.76 5.45
N PHE A 4 6.59 1.30 4.83
CA PHE A 4 5.33 2.04 4.78
C PHE A 4 4.22 1.24 5.42
N SER A 5 3.43 1.92 6.23
CA SER A 5 2.14 1.37 6.66
C SER A 5 1.10 1.86 5.67
N TYR A 6 0.18 1.00 5.27
CA TYR A 6 -0.76 1.34 4.23
C TYR A 6 -2.15 0.80 4.54
N SER A 7 -3.14 1.41 3.89
CA SER A 7 -4.49 0.93 3.88
C SER A 7 -4.94 0.89 2.41
N ALA A 8 -5.41 -0.25 1.96
CA ALA A 8 -5.79 -0.43 0.56
C ALA A 8 -7.13 -1.15 0.50
N ALA A 9 -7.87 -0.90 -0.57
CA ALA A 9 -9.19 -1.48 -0.76
C ALA A 9 -9.21 -2.36 -1.99
N LYS A 10 -9.97 -3.45 -1.92
CA LYS A 10 -10.27 -4.27 -3.09
C LYS A 10 -11.46 -3.69 -3.83
N ASP A 11 -11.66 -4.15 -5.06
CA ASP A 11 -12.82 -3.75 -5.87
C ASP A 11 -14.14 -4.20 -5.23
N THR A 12 -14.09 -5.17 -4.33
CA THR A 12 -15.27 -5.62 -3.58
C THR A 12 -15.62 -4.68 -2.44
N GLY A 13 -14.74 -3.73 -2.12
CA GLY A 13 -14.95 -2.81 -1.00
C GLY A 13 -14.26 -3.21 0.28
N GLU A 14 -13.60 -4.37 0.31
CA GLU A 14 -12.86 -4.78 1.49
C GLU A 14 -11.61 -3.93 1.67
N ILE A 15 -11.34 -3.58 2.94
CA ILE A 15 -10.18 -2.76 3.28
C ILE A 15 -9.13 -3.65 3.94
N PHE A 16 -7.91 -3.55 3.45
CA PHE A 16 -6.76 -4.25 4.02
C PHE A 16 -5.73 -3.24 4.47
N SER A 17 -5.10 -3.52 5.59
CA SER A 17 -4.02 -2.69 6.08
C SER A 17 -2.82 -3.56 6.41
N GLY A 18 -1.64 -2.97 6.36
CA GLY A 18 -0.43 -3.71 6.65
C GLY A 18 0.79 -2.83 6.50
N VAL A 19 1.94 -3.48 6.43
CA VAL A 19 3.23 -2.81 6.31
C VAL A 19 4.00 -3.48 5.17
N LYS A 20 4.62 -2.66 4.32
CA LYS A 20 5.45 -3.15 3.22
C LYS A 20 6.71 -2.32 3.07
N TYR A 21 7.74 -2.95 2.54
CA TYR A 21 8.96 -2.25 2.14
C TYR A 21 8.79 -1.75 0.71
N ALA A 22 9.14 -0.50 0.51
CA ALA A 22 9.10 0.09 -0.83
C ALA A 22 10.11 1.22 -0.90
N SER A 23 10.63 1.48 -2.10
CA SER A 23 11.61 2.54 -2.29
C SER A 23 10.96 3.92 -2.27
N SER A 24 9.66 3.98 -2.60
CA SER A 24 8.92 5.24 -2.60
C SER A 24 7.43 4.95 -2.50
N MET A 25 6.66 6.01 -2.27
CA MET A 25 5.20 5.92 -2.22
C MET A 25 4.65 5.40 -3.55
N ALA A 26 5.20 5.89 -4.67
CA ALA A 26 4.75 5.45 -5.98
C ALA A 26 5.04 3.97 -6.20
N HIS A 27 6.18 3.49 -5.73
CA HIS A 27 6.54 2.08 -5.82
C HIS A 27 5.57 1.22 -5.01
N LEU A 28 5.22 1.69 -3.81
CA LEU A 28 4.26 1.00 -2.97
C LEU A 28 2.90 0.87 -3.67
N ARG A 29 2.45 1.95 -4.27
CA ARG A 29 1.18 1.95 -5.00
C ARG A 29 1.20 0.96 -6.16
N ASP A 30 2.30 0.93 -6.91
CA ASP A 30 2.43 0.00 -8.02
C ASP A 30 2.36 -1.45 -7.54
N GLN A 31 3.04 -1.76 -6.44
CA GLN A 31 3.01 -3.11 -5.89
C GLN A 31 1.60 -3.52 -5.51
N LEU A 32 0.85 -2.62 -4.89
CA LEU A 32 -0.51 -2.92 -4.47
C LEU A 32 -1.45 -3.06 -5.66
N GLU A 33 -1.27 -2.24 -6.68
CA GLU A 33 -2.09 -2.34 -7.88
C GLU A 33 -1.88 -3.66 -8.60
N GLN A 34 -0.67 -4.17 -8.59
CA GLN A 34 -0.38 -5.48 -9.19
C GLN A 34 -1.07 -6.60 -8.44
N GLU A 35 -1.38 -6.39 -7.18
CA GLU A 35 -2.11 -7.37 -6.38
C GLU A 35 -3.61 -7.17 -6.43
N GLY A 36 -4.08 -6.22 -7.22
CA GLY A 36 -5.49 -5.92 -7.35
C GLY A 36 -6.03 -5.06 -6.23
N LEU A 37 -5.14 -4.33 -5.54
CA LEU A 37 -5.52 -3.45 -4.43
C LEU A 37 -5.38 -2.00 -4.85
N LEU A 38 -6.29 -1.17 -4.37
CA LEU A 38 -6.22 0.28 -4.60
C LEU A 38 -5.75 0.95 -3.33
N LEU A 39 -4.62 1.64 -3.41
CA LEU A 39 -4.06 2.30 -2.24
C LEU A 39 -4.96 3.45 -1.81
N GLN A 40 -5.41 3.37 -0.56
CA GLN A 40 -6.25 4.41 0.03
C GLN A 40 -5.42 5.41 0.81
N ARG A 41 -4.47 4.88 1.58
CA ARG A 41 -3.71 5.71 2.50
C ARG A 41 -2.38 5.01 2.76
N ALA A 42 -1.33 5.80 2.88
CA ALA A 42 -0.02 5.24 3.23
C ALA A 42 0.75 6.26 4.06
N ARG A 43 1.62 5.74 4.91
CA ARG A 43 2.44 6.56 5.77
C ARG A 43 3.81 5.91 5.88
N ARG A 44 4.86 6.71 5.71
CA ARG A 44 6.22 6.24 5.90
C ARG A 44 6.50 6.08 7.40
N GLN A 45 7.01 4.92 7.76
CA GLN A 45 7.41 4.65 9.14
C GLN A 45 8.88 4.98 9.33
N LEU A 46 9.18 5.60 10.44
CA LEU A 46 10.56 5.95 10.79
C LEU A 46 11.16 4.89 11.71
#